data_b3e0d784be8ec01c2d7252d4030be8af
#
_entry.id   b3e0d784be8ec01c2d7252d4030be8af
#
_cell.length_a   1.000
_cell.length_b   1.000
_cell.length_c   1.000
_cell.angle_alpha   90.00
_cell.angle_beta   90.00
_cell.angle_gamma   90.00
#
_symmetry.space_group_name_H-M   'P 1'
#
loop_
_entity.id
_entity.type
_entity.pdbx_description
1 polymer ?
#
loop_
_entity_poly.entity_id
_entity_poly.type
_entity_poly.pdbx_seq_one_letter_code
_entity_poly.pdbx_strand_id
1 'polypeptide(L)'
;MNVLIRTRAFDQGYDNAPEAALRSPRLSRSHPSRIVTSEVVAVVSVVTIATLYIWWRHDGLTQLLRGGSSSIISLGQVTGLMAALGALFGITLASRPGFLERRYGHDSLLHAHRWTAIITVSAVVLHAVLATWAWSIITDKSPVDALAGLLLYEPWMVAALTSAVLFVLIALTSWHFIRNRLSYESWYFIHLLAYLTVLLAFGHQITLGSDFIGDPLALWWWCGLAAVAALIVVTSRLAVIVKSLQKRFYVASVIKDSEDISSITLNGPGIGQLRATPGQYFLLRPLAKGLWWQAHPFSLSAAPTTAGLRFTIKRLGDDTRQILRIRPGTRVLLEGPYGAFTADRAAGMPVVLIACGVGIAPIRSILEDCSPGQCPIVIVRVHDDVEFVHREEIEDLVKAKGGSLHLLSGPRASFATANPFGSKNLKAWIPDIERRHAFVCGPATLELAVCKGLRAAGMKRSHVHFERFDV
;
A
#
# COMPACT_ATOMS: atom_id res chain seq x y z
N MET A 1 -31.98 -2.57 25.07
CA MET A 1 -30.53 -2.49 25.38
C MET A 1 -30.05 -1.16 24.81
N ASN A 2 -29.80 -0.17 25.70
CA ASN A 2 -29.58 1.22 25.30
C ASN A 2 -28.18 1.42 24.73
N VAL A 3 -28.13 1.99 23.53
CA VAL A 3 -26.86 2.50 22.95
C VAL A 3 -26.44 3.69 23.80
N LEU A 4 -25.32 3.57 24.52
CA LEU A 4 -24.76 4.70 25.27
C LEU A 4 -24.02 5.61 24.28
N ILE A 5 -24.68 6.73 23.92
CA ILE A 5 -24.05 7.85 23.25
C ILE A 5 -23.64 8.82 24.35
N ARG A 6 -22.34 8.90 24.67
CA ARG A 6 -21.83 9.90 25.62
C ARG A 6 -21.14 11.00 24.82
N THR A 7 -21.74 12.19 24.87
CA THR A 7 -21.15 13.41 24.30
C THR A 7 -20.54 14.23 25.44
N ARG A 8 -19.23 14.52 25.35
CA ARG A 8 -18.58 15.52 26.20
C ARG A 8 -18.16 16.69 25.33
N ALA A 9 -18.83 17.82 25.49
CA ALA A 9 -18.31 19.11 25.04
C ALA A 9 -17.46 19.69 26.19
N PHE A 10 -16.23 20.06 25.91
CA PHE A 10 -15.36 20.70 26.86
C PHE A 10 -15.51 22.20 26.66
N ASP A 11 -16.18 22.88 27.63
CA ASP A 11 -16.31 24.33 27.62
C ASP A 11 -14.93 24.98 27.84
N GLN A 12 -14.69 26.13 27.19
CA GLN A 12 -13.42 26.84 27.24
C GLN A 12 -13.16 27.46 28.63
N GLY A 13 -12.60 26.66 29.51
CA GLY A 13 -11.96 27.15 30.74
C GLY A 13 -10.44 26.95 30.61
N TYR A 14 -9.74 27.98 30.21
CA TYR A 14 -8.27 28.00 30.25
C TYR A 14 -7.85 28.03 31.72
N ASP A 15 -7.39 26.89 32.26
CA ASP A 15 -6.39 26.89 33.33
C ASP A 15 -5.79 25.46 33.48
N ASN A 16 -4.45 25.42 33.35
CA ASN A 16 -3.54 24.36 33.80
C ASN A 16 -3.67 22.95 33.23
N ALA A 17 -3.28 22.76 31.98
CA ALA A 17 -2.88 21.44 31.49
C ALA A 17 -1.47 21.06 32.01
N PRO A 18 -1.20 19.77 32.38
CA PRO A 18 0.12 19.39 32.82
C PRO A 18 1.12 19.42 31.64
N GLU A 19 2.00 20.41 31.68
CA GLU A 19 3.02 20.75 30.67
C GLU A 19 4.11 19.67 30.47
N ALA A 20 4.16 18.66 31.33
CA ALA A 20 5.27 17.71 31.41
C ALA A 20 5.28 16.62 30.32
N ALA A 21 4.12 16.28 29.73
CA ALA A 21 4.03 15.23 28.69
C ALA A 21 4.36 15.73 27.26
N LEU A 22 4.50 17.04 27.08
CA LEU A 22 4.64 17.70 25.76
C LEU A 22 6.10 18.05 25.38
N ARG A 23 7.11 17.69 26.19
CA ARG A 23 8.47 18.27 26.08
C ARG A 23 9.52 17.44 25.34
N SER A 24 9.17 16.35 24.70
CA SER A 24 10.16 15.70 23.78
C SER A 24 10.18 16.45 22.45
N PRO A 25 11.35 16.85 21.93
CA PRO A 25 11.41 17.50 20.62
C PRO A 25 10.85 16.57 19.54
N ARG A 26 9.85 17.07 18.79
CA ARG A 26 9.25 16.34 17.65
C ARG A 26 10.26 16.15 16.53
N LEU A 27 10.16 15.03 15.84
CA LEU A 27 10.98 14.80 14.65
C LEU A 27 10.58 15.78 13.53
N SER A 28 11.55 16.11 12.69
CA SER A 28 11.34 16.95 11.50
C SER A 28 10.29 16.31 10.58
N ARG A 29 9.27 17.08 10.18
CA ARG A 29 8.18 16.60 9.28
C ARG A 29 8.70 16.29 7.89
N SER A 30 8.20 15.21 7.29
CA SER A 30 8.33 14.98 5.86
C SER A 30 7.17 15.68 5.14
N HIS A 31 7.45 16.78 4.47
CA HIS A 31 6.44 17.40 3.60
C HIS A 31 6.28 16.53 2.33
N PRO A 32 5.06 16.13 1.95
CA PRO A 32 4.86 15.49 0.67
C PRO A 32 5.22 16.47 -0.45
N SER A 33 6.23 16.12 -1.24
CA SER A 33 6.57 16.90 -2.42
C SER A 33 5.39 16.87 -3.41
N ARG A 34 4.92 18.03 -3.87
CA ARG A 34 3.89 18.16 -4.91
C ARG A 34 4.49 17.86 -6.29
N ILE A 35 4.93 16.63 -6.56
CA ILE A 35 5.20 16.21 -7.93
C ILE A 35 3.85 15.80 -8.54
N VAL A 36 3.54 16.29 -9.72
CA VAL A 36 2.21 16.15 -10.34
C VAL A 36 2.04 14.73 -10.89
N THR A 37 0.87 14.15 -10.76
CA THR A 37 0.47 12.83 -11.31
C THR A 37 0.85 12.69 -12.79
N SER A 38 0.96 13.82 -13.51
CA SER A 38 1.40 13.94 -14.89
C SER A 38 2.82 13.42 -15.15
N GLU A 39 3.75 13.48 -14.21
CA GLU A 39 5.15 13.10 -14.46
C GLU A 39 5.33 11.58 -14.58
N VAL A 40 4.71 10.79 -13.71
CA VAL A 40 4.77 9.32 -13.83
C VAL A 40 4.02 8.85 -15.08
N VAL A 41 2.84 9.44 -15.34
CA VAL A 41 2.10 9.15 -16.58
C VAL A 41 2.95 9.53 -17.79
N ALA A 42 3.62 10.68 -17.77
CA ALA A 42 4.51 11.10 -18.85
C ALA A 42 5.68 10.11 -19.05
N VAL A 43 6.36 9.70 -17.99
CA VAL A 43 7.46 8.71 -18.07
C VAL A 43 6.95 7.37 -18.63
N VAL A 44 5.85 6.85 -18.12
CA VAL A 44 5.24 5.60 -18.63
C VAL A 44 4.85 5.75 -20.11
N SER A 45 4.26 6.88 -20.48
CA SER A 45 3.89 7.16 -21.88
C SER A 45 5.11 7.24 -22.78
N VAL A 46 6.16 7.94 -22.36
CA VAL A 46 7.40 8.08 -23.14
C VAL A 46 8.05 6.71 -23.35
N VAL A 47 8.16 5.90 -22.29
CA VAL A 47 8.73 4.55 -22.39
C VAL A 47 7.90 3.65 -23.32
N THR A 48 6.58 3.71 -23.21
CA THR A 48 5.66 2.95 -24.05
C THR A 48 5.76 3.39 -25.51
N ILE A 49 5.72 4.70 -25.77
CA ILE A 49 5.84 5.27 -27.12
C ILE A 49 7.19 4.92 -27.75
N ALA A 50 8.28 5.04 -27.01
CA ALA A 50 9.62 4.70 -27.50
C ALA A 50 9.73 3.21 -27.86
N THR A 51 9.13 2.33 -27.05
CA THR A 51 9.11 0.90 -27.33
C THR A 51 8.24 0.56 -28.56
N LEU A 52 7.06 1.20 -28.67
CA LEU A 52 6.21 1.06 -29.87
C LEU A 52 6.84 1.67 -31.12
N TYR A 53 7.66 2.72 -30.98
CA TYR A 53 8.41 3.28 -32.08
C TYR A 53 9.45 2.29 -32.64
N ILE A 54 10.12 1.50 -31.79
CA ILE A 54 11.02 0.44 -32.23
C ILE A 54 10.27 -0.60 -33.08
N TRP A 55 9.13 -1.11 -32.60
CA TRP A 55 8.27 -2.02 -33.35
C TRP A 55 7.79 -1.40 -34.66
N TRP A 56 7.37 -0.12 -34.67
CA TRP A 56 6.95 0.59 -35.89
C TRP A 56 8.11 0.71 -36.90
N ARG A 57 9.30 1.02 -36.44
CA ARG A 57 10.51 1.16 -37.29
C ARG A 57 10.93 -0.15 -37.96
N HIS A 58 10.60 -1.30 -37.37
CA HIS A 58 10.82 -2.65 -37.92
C HIS A 58 9.60 -3.17 -38.69
N ASP A 59 8.91 -2.29 -39.38
CA ASP A 59 7.75 -2.62 -40.24
C ASP A 59 6.54 -3.23 -39.50
N GLY A 60 6.49 -3.19 -38.18
CA GLY A 60 5.42 -3.79 -37.40
C GLY A 60 4.04 -3.30 -37.79
N LEU A 61 3.85 -1.99 -37.97
CA LEU A 61 2.57 -1.42 -38.44
C LEU A 61 2.23 -1.85 -39.86
N THR A 62 3.20 -1.87 -40.76
CA THR A 62 3.02 -2.32 -42.14
C THR A 62 2.59 -3.79 -42.18
N GLN A 63 3.23 -4.64 -41.40
CA GLN A 63 2.85 -6.05 -41.28
C GLN A 63 1.45 -6.21 -40.68
N LEU A 64 1.10 -5.42 -39.68
CA LEU A 64 -0.24 -5.42 -39.07
C LEU A 64 -1.33 -5.08 -40.10
N LEU A 65 -1.09 -4.10 -40.98
CA LEU A 65 -2.05 -3.63 -41.97
C LEU A 65 -2.15 -4.52 -43.20
N ARG A 66 -1.17 -5.37 -43.48
CA ARG A 66 -1.18 -6.33 -44.65
C ARG A 66 -2.25 -7.40 -44.54
N GLY A 67 -2.71 -7.70 -43.34
CA GLY A 67 -3.68 -8.78 -43.10
C GLY A 67 -3.05 -10.17 -43.06
N GLY A 68 -3.88 -11.21 -42.81
CA GLY A 68 -3.47 -12.59 -42.79
C GLY A 68 -2.39 -12.94 -41.76
N SER A 69 -1.43 -13.79 -42.14
CA SER A 69 -0.35 -14.26 -41.27
C SER A 69 0.56 -13.12 -40.75
N SER A 70 0.79 -12.10 -41.59
CA SER A 70 1.62 -10.96 -41.21
C SER A 70 1.02 -10.19 -40.02
N SER A 71 -0.31 -10.00 -39.97
CA SER A 71 -0.99 -9.36 -38.85
C SER A 71 -0.87 -10.18 -37.57
N ILE A 72 -0.92 -11.51 -37.64
CA ILE A 72 -0.80 -12.39 -36.47
C ILE A 72 0.61 -12.28 -35.87
N ILE A 73 1.63 -12.29 -36.74
CA ILE A 73 3.04 -12.11 -36.33
C ILE A 73 3.19 -10.75 -35.60
N SER A 74 2.74 -9.68 -36.24
CA SER A 74 2.87 -8.32 -35.73
C SER A 74 2.11 -8.12 -34.40
N LEU A 75 0.89 -8.67 -34.27
CA LEU A 75 0.15 -8.68 -33.00
C LEU A 75 0.87 -9.48 -31.93
N GLY A 76 1.49 -10.60 -32.29
CA GLY A 76 2.35 -11.37 -31.39
C GLY A 76 3.50 -10.53 -30.84
N GLN A 77 4.20 -9.78 -31.70
CA GLN A 77 5.29 -8.87 -31.30
C GLN A 77 4.81 -7.78 -30.32
N VAL A 78 3.77 -7.02 -30.68
CA VAL A 78 3.23 -5.95 -29.83
C VAL A 78 2.76 -6.48 -28.48
N THR A 79 2.04 -7.59 -28.46
CA THR A 79 1.55 -8.18 -27.20
C THR A 79 2.69 -8.65 -26.31
N GLY A 80 3.79 -9.18 -26.90
CA GLY A 80 5.00 -9.54 -26.18
C GLY A 80 5.71 -8.32 -25.57
N LEU A 81 5.89 -7.26 -26.35
CA LEU A 81 6.48 -6.00 -25.86
C LEU A 81 5.64 -5.39 -24.71
N MET A 82 4.31 -5.35 -24.86
CA MET A 82 3.41 -4.82 -23.83
C MET A 82 3.39 -5.70 -22.56
N ALA A 83 3.44 -7.02 -22.73
CA ALA A 83 3.55 -7.95 -21.60
C ALA A 83 4.84 -7.72 -20.81
N ALA A 84 5.97 -7.57 -21.48
CA ALA A 84 7.26 -7.36 -20.84
C ALA A 84 7.36 -5.97 -20.17
N LEU A 85 6.90 -4.90 -20.82
CA LEU A 85 6.78 -3.57 -20.18
C LEU A 85 5.88 -3.62 -18.95
N GLY A 86 4.71 -4.24 -19.06
CA GLY A 86 3.79 -4.40 -17.94
C GLY A 86 4.41 -5.17 -16.77
N ALA A 87 5.21 -6.20 -17.06
CA ALA A 87 5.96 -6.96 -16.04
C ALA A 87 7.01 -6.08 -15.34
N LEU A 88 7.82 -5.31 -16.09
CA LEU A 88 8.80 -4.38 -15.53
C LEU A 88 8.14 -3.29 -14.67
N PHE A 89 7.03 -2.71 -15.12
CA PHE A 89 6.25 -1.76 -14.31
C PHE A 89 5.66 -2.44 -13.07
N GLY A 90 5.11 -3.64 -13.22
CA GLY A 90 4.52 -4.40 -12.11
C GLY A 90 5.50 -4.67 -10.98
N ILE A 91 6.71 -5.16 -11.28
CA ILE A 91 7.75 -5.39 -10.26
C ILE A 91 8.29 -4.08 -9.66
N THR A 92 8.36 -3.01 -10.45
CA THR A 92 8.77 -1.69 -9.99
C THR A 92 7.75 -1.13 -8.98
N LEU A 93 6.45 -1.19 -9.28
CA LEU A 93 5.40 -0.78 -8.36
C LEU A 93 5.41 -1.61 -7.07
N ALA A 94 5.57 -2.94 -7.19
CA ALA A 94 5.63 -3.86 -6.06
C ALA A 94 6.86 -3.64 -5.17
N SER A 95 7.98 -3.11 -5.71
CA SER A 95 9.19 -2.84 -4.95
C SER A 95 9.07 -1.66 -3.99
N ARG A 96 8.00 -0.88 -4.09
CA ARG A 96 7.69 0.29 -3.25
C ARG A 96 8.83 1.33 -3.21
N PRO A 97 9.21 1.93 -4.34
CA PRO A 97 10.19 3.00 -4.31
C PRO A 97 9.70 4.14 -3.42
N GLY A 98 10.50 4.55 -2.44
CA GLY A 98 10.06 5.49 -1.41
C GLY A 98 9.59 6.84 -1.96
N PHE A 99 10.03 7.25 -3.16
CA PHE A 99 9.55 8.46 -3.82
C PHE A 99 8.12 8.30 -4.36
N LEU A 100 7.75 7.11 -4.90
CA LEU A 100 6.39 6.82 -5.35
C LEU A 100 5.44 6.66 -4.17
N GLU A 101 5.88 5.95 -3.13
CA GLU A 101 5.02 5.70 -1.97
C GLU A 101 4.69 6.98 -1.19
N ARG A 102 5.66 7.85 -0.97
CA ARG A 102 5.40 9.18 -0.35
C ARG A 102 4.46 10.04 -1.19
N ARG A 103 4.45 9.82 -2.50
CA ARG A 103 3.66 10.63 -3.44
C ARG A 103 2.23 10.16 -3.58
N TYR A 104 2.05 8.85 -3.80
CA TYR A 104 0.76 8.26 -4.19
C TYR A 104 0.07 7.51 -3.05
N GLY A 105 0.82 7.13 -2.02
CA GLY A 105 0.35 6.24 -0.98
C GLY A 105 0.30 4.77 -1.41
N HIS A 106 0.32 3.89 -0.43
CA HIS A 106 0.38 2.44 -0.63
C HIS A 106 -0.81 1.91 -1.43
N ASP A 107 -2.03 2.33 -1.08
CA ASP A 107 -3.27 1.82 -1.70
C ASP A 107 -3.34 2.14 -3.19
N SER A 108 -2.90 3.35 -3.59
CA SER A 108 -2.87 3.76 -5.00
C SER A 108 -1.86 2.93 -5.78
N LEU A 109 -0.68 2.64 -5.20
CA LEU A 109 0.34 1.81 -5.85
C LEU A 109 -0.12 0.35 -5.98
N LEU A 110 -0.79 -0.21 -4.95
CA LEU A 110 -1.37 -1.55 -5.02
C LEU A 110 -2.49 -1.63 -6.06
N HIS A 111 -3.34 -0.60 -6.14
CA HIS A 111 -4.38 -0.53 -7.17
C HIS A 111 -3.77 -0.50 -8.57
N ALA A 112 -2.76 0.33 -8.80
CA ALA A 112 -2.02 0.39 -10.05
C ALA A 112 -1.34 -0.95 -10.38
N HIS A 113 -0.67 -1.58 -9.39
CA HIS A 113 -0.06 -2.90 -9.55
C HIS A 113 -1.09 -3.96 -9.96
N ARG A 114 -2.29 -3.97 -9.35
CA ARG A 114 -3.36 -4.92 -9.68
C ARG A 114 -3.80 -4.80 -11.14
N TRP A 115 -4.06 -3.59 -11.63
CA TRP A 115 -4.46 -3.36 -13.01
C TRP A 115 -3.34 -3.69 -13.99
N THR A 116 -2.12 -3.28 -13.69
CA THR A 116 -0.92 -3.63 -14.49
C THR A 116 -0.77 -5.15 -14.57
N ALA A 117 -0.94 -5.88 -13.46
CA ALA A 117 -0.83 -7.33 -13.44
C ALA A 117 -1.90 -8.02 -14.31
N ILE A 118 -3.17 -7.56 -14.25
CA ILE A 118 -4.24 -8.09 -15.11
C ILE A 118 -3.88 -7.91 -16.59
N ILE A 119 -3.49 -6.69 -16.98
CA ILE A 119 -3.10 -6.38 -18.37
C ILE A 119 -1.90 -7.23 -18.79
N THR A 120 -0.88 -7.33 -17.93
CA THR A 120 0.34 -8.10 -18.19
C THR A 120 0.04 -9.57 -18.41
N VAL A 121 -0.71 -10.22 -17.53
CA VAL A 121 -1.03 -11.65 -17.65
C VAL A 121 -1.88 -11.90 -18.90
N SER A 122 -2.87 -11.04 -19.19
CA SER A 122 -3.67 -11.14 -20.41
C SER A 122 -2.79 -11.01 -21.66
N ALA A 123 -1.83 -10.08 -21.66
CA ALA A 123 -0.91 -9.88 -22.75
C ALA A 123 0.07 -11.05 -22.91
N VAL A 124 0.57 -11.66 -21.80
CA VAL A 124 1.41 -12.87 -21.83
C VAL A 124 0.68 -14.04 -22.47
N VAL A 125 -0.57 -14.29 -22.05
CA VAL A 125 -1.37 -15.39 -22.61
C VAL A 125 -1.65 -15.15 -24.09
N LEU A 126 -2.05 -13.94 -24.46
CA LEU A 126 -2.32 -13.58 -25.86
C LEU A 126 -1.04 -13.70 -26.72
N HIS A 127 0.09 -13.21 -26.21
CA HIS A 127 1.40 -13.35 -26.87
C HIS A 127 1.75 -14.81 -27.13
N ALA A 128 1.65 -15.66 -26.11
CA ALA A 128 1.97 -17.09 -26.25
C ALA A 128 1.12 -17.78 -27.32
N VAL A 129 -0.20 -17.47 -27.35
CA VAL A 129 -1.12 -18.01 -28.37
C VAL A 129 -0.77 -17.51 -29.76
N LEU A 130 -0.59 -16.19 -29.92
CA LEU A 130 -0.30 -15.57 -31.21
C LEU A 130 1.09 -16.01 -31.75
N ALA A 131 2.11 -16.08 -30.90
CA ALA A 131 3.44 -16.50 -31.27
C ALA A 131 3.44 -17.98 -31.73
N THR A 132 2.77 -18.86 -30.97
CA THR A 132 2.61 -20.27 -31.37
C THR A 132 1.84 -20.40 -32.67
N TRP A 133 0.78 -19.62 -32.86
CA TRP A 133 0.01 -19.65 -34.11
C TRP A 133 0.81 -19.11 -35.30
N ALA A 134 1.52 -17.99 -35.12
CA ALA A 134 2.42 -17.44 -36.14
C ALA A 134 3.47 -18.46 -36.55
N TRP A 135 4.10 -19.15 -35.57
CA TRP A 135 5.08 -20.19 -35.86
C TRP A 135 4.49 -21.41 -36.57
N SER A 136 3.28 -21.82 -36.24
CA SER A 136 2.50 -22.85 -36.93
C SER A 136 2.33 -22.53 -38.42
N ILE A 137 1.97 -21.27 -38.74
CA ILE A 137 1.80 -20.81 -40.12
C ILE A 137 3.15 -20.79 -40.87
N ILE A 138 4.21 -20.26 -40.23
CA ILE A 138 5.54 -20.15 -40.85
C ILE A 138 6.13 -21.53 -41.20
N THR A 139 5.91 -22.51 -40.29
CA THR A 139 6.50 -23.88 -40.44
C THR A 139 5.59 -24.86 -41.14
N ASP A 140 4.35 -24.46 -41.49
CA ASP A 140 3.30 -25.33 -42.05
C ASP A 140 3.05 -26.59 -41.21
N LYS A 141 3.00 -26.38 -39.86
CA LYS A 141 2.80 -27.48 -38.89
C LYS A 141 1.57 -27.21 -38.04
N SER A 142 1.06 -28.25 -37.38
CA SER A 142 0.01 -28.05 -36.37
C SER A 142 0.51 -27.14 -35.21
N PRO A 143 -0.36 -26.41 -34.52
CA PRO A 143 0.07 -25.57 -33.38
C PRO A 143 0.80 -26.35 -32.27
N VAL A 144 0.48 -27.65 -32.10
CA VAL A 144 1.12 -28.53 -31.11
C VAL A 144 2.55 -28.87 -31.55
N ASP A 145 2.73 -29.27 -32.84
CA ASP A 145 4.04 -29.60 -33.38
C ASP A 145 4.92 -28.33 -33.48
N ALA A 146 4.31 -27.19 -33.80
CA ALA A 146 4.99 -25.90 -33.82
C ALA A 146 5.51 -25.51 -32.42
N LEU A 147 4.68 -25.66 -31.38
CA LEU A 147 5.10 -25.44 -30.00
C LEU A 147 6.20 -26.42 -29.57
N ALA A 148 6.05 -27.69 -29.88
CA ALA A 148 7.08 -28.70 -29.60
C ALA A 148 8.41 -28.36 -30.31
N GLY A 149 8.36 -27.90 -31.54
CA GLY A 149 9.52 -27.41 -32.27
C GLY A 149 10.20 -26.23 -31.62
N LEU A 150 9.41 -25.21 -31.19
CA LEU A 150 9.92 -24.06 -30.45
C LEU A 150 10.63 -24.49 -29.15
N LEU A 151 10.05 -25.42 -28.40
CA LEU A 151 10.62 -25.87 -27.13
C LEU A 151 11.90 -26.70 -27.30
N LEU A 152 12.01 -27.46 -28.38
CA LEU A 152 13.15 -28.36 -28.64
C LEU A 152 14.32 -27.65 -29.30
N TYR A 153 14.08 -26.68 -30.17
CA TYR A 153 15.11 -26.13 -31.05
C TYR A 153 15.44 -24.66 -30.76
N GLU A 154 14.51 -23.88 -30.17
CA GLU A 154 14.76 -22.48 -29.94
C GLU A 154 15.32 -22.22 -28.54
N PRO A 155 16.39 -21.43 -28.42
CA PRO A 155 16.99 -21.12 -27.13
C PRO A 155 16.02 -20.32 -26.22
N TRP A 156 16.06 -20.63 -24.94
CA TRP A 156 15.24 -19.96 -23.90
C TRP A 156 13.73 -20.20 -23.99
N MET A 157 13.20 -20.96 -24.96
CA MET A 157 11.75 -21.16 -25.09
C MET A 157 11.15 -21.98 -23.94
N VAL A 158 11.88 -22.95 -23.39
CA VAL A 158 11.45 -23.69 -22.19
C VAL A 158 11.34 -22.74 -21.00
N ALA A 159 12.31 -21.83 -20.84
CA ALA A 159 12.27 -20.81 -19.79
C ALA A 159 11.11 -19.82 -20.01
N ALA A 160 10.84 -19.42 -21.26
CA ALA A 160 9.73 -18.55 -21.63
C ALA A 160 8.36 -19.19 -21.31
N LEU A 161 8.17 -20.48 -21.70
CA LEU A 161 6.93 -21.20 -21.37
C LEU A 161 6.77 -21.37 -19.86
N THR A 162 7.85 -21.72 -19.15
CA THR A 162 7.85 -21.82 -17.68
C THR A 162 7.45 -20.48 -17.06
N SER A 163 7.98 -19.36 -17.56
CA SER A 163 7.60 -18.02 -17.14
C SER A 163 6.10 -17.76 -17.36
N ALA A 164 5.56 -18.05 -18.53
CA ALA A 164 4.15 -17.85 -18.85
C ALA A 164 3.23 -18.67 -17.92
N VAL A 165 3.56 -19.94 -17.68
CA VAL A 165 2.84 -20.82 -16.74
C VAL A 165 2.87 -20.25 -15.32
N LEU A 166 4.04 -19.80 -14.85
CA LEU A 166 4.19 -19.17 -13.53
C LEU A 166 3.40 -17.86 -13.43
N PHE A 167 3.37 -17.00 -14.47
CA PHE A 167 2.52 -15.80 -14.47
C PHE A 167 1.05 -16.14 -14.28
N VAL A 168 0.55 -17.16 -15.00
CA VAL A 168 -0.83 -17.62 -14.86
C VAL A 168 -1.07 -18.19 -13.46
N LEU A 169 -0.17 -19.00 -12.92
CA LEU A 169 -0.25 -19.56 -11.57
C LEU A 169 -0.32 -18.45 -10.50
N ILE A 170 0.55 -17.44 -10.61
CA ILE A 170 0.56 -16.28 -9.69
C ILE A 170 -0.75 -15.51 -9.79
N ALA A 171 -1.28 -15.30 -10.99
CA ALA A 171 -2.56 -14.63 -11.20
C ALA A 171 -3.71 -15.42 -10.59
N LEU A 172 -3.78 -16.72 -10.82
CA LEU A 172 -4.81 -17.61 -10.26
C LEU A 172 -4.77 -17.63 -8.73
N THR A 173 -3.58 -17.78 -8.14
CA THR A 173 -3.43 -17.79 -6.67
C THR A 173 -3.70 -16.42 -6.04
N SER A 174 -3.59 -15.34 -6.81
CA SER A 174 -3.92 -13.97 -6.38
C SER A 174 -5.39 -13.61 -6.62
N TRP A 175 -6.14 -14.42 -7.34
CA TRP A 175 -7.57 -14.23 -7.51
C TRP A 175 -8.29 -14.45 -6.19
N HIS A 176 -9.19 -13.52 -5.82
CA HIS A 176 -9.86 -13.45 -4.52
C HIS A 176 -10.41 -14.80 -4.03
N PHE A 177 -11.02 -15.60 -4.92
CA PHE A 177 -11.59 -16.91 -4.56
C PHE A 177 -10.55 -17.94 -4.12
N ILE A 178 -9.38 -18.00 -4.77
CA ILE A 178 -8.28 -18.91 -4.45
C ILE A 178 -7.45 -18.32 -3.31
N ARG A 179 -7.20 -17.01 -3.34
CA ARG A 179 -6.42 -16.29 -2.33
C ARG A 179 -6.97 -16.52 -0.92
N ASN A 180 -8.28 -16.50 -0.75
CA ASN A 180 -8.92 -16.70 0.57
C ASN A 180 -8.83 -18.14 1.09
N ARG A 181 -8.40 -19.10 0.28
CA ARG A 181 -8.16 -20.50 0.67
C ARG A 181 -6.71 -20.81 0.98
N LEU A 182 -5.80 -19.91 0.66
CA LEU A 182 -4.37 -20.06 0.91
C LEU A 182 -3.98 -19.33 2.21
N SER A 183 -3.04 -19.92 2.96
CA SER A 183 -2.38 -19.14 4.01
C SER A 183 -1.65 -17.95 3.39
N TYR A 184 -1.47 -16.89 4.19
CA TYR A 184 -0.74 -15.70 3.73
C TYR A 184 0.66 -16.05 3.26
N GLU A 185 1.34 -16.94 4.00
CA GLU A 185 2.69 -17.39 3.73
C GLU A 185 2.79 -18.10 2.38
N SER A 186 1.90 -19.07 2.14
CA SER A 186 1.88 -19.84 0.89
C SER A 186 1.68 -18.92 -0.31
N TRP A 187 0.70 -18.03 -0.22
CA TRP A 187 0.47 -17.04 -1.26
C TRP A 187 1.68 -16.12 -1.46
N TYR A 188 2.29 -15.63 -0.38
CA TYR A 188 3.41 -14.71 -0.44
C TYR A 188 4.62 -15.34 -1.15
N PHE A 189 4.98 -16.59 -0.82
CA PHE A 189 6.09 -17.28 -1.48
C PHE A 189 5.81 -17.57 -2.95
N ILE A 190 4.58 -18.00 -3.29
CA ILE A 190 4.17 -18.17 -4.69
C ILE A 190 4.27 -16.82 -5.43
N HIS A 191 3.81 -15.74 -4.81
CA HIS A 191 3.82 -14.41 -5.42
C HIS A 191 5.25 -13.86 -5.63
N LEU A 192 6.19 -14.22 -4.76
CA LEU A 192 7.61 -13.86 -4.94
C LEU A 192 8.24 -14.48 -6.20
N LEU A 193 7.69 -15.59 -6.72
CA LEU A 193 8.12 -16.16 -7.99
C LEU A 193 7.93 -15.19 -9.16
N ALA A 194 7.18 -14.09 -8.99
CA ALA A 194 7.04 -13.05 -10.00
C ALA A 194 8.39 -12.44 -10.44
N TYR A 195 9.36 -12.36 -9.54
CA TYR A 195 10.72 -11.93 -9.92
C TYR A 195 11.42 -12.96 -10.82
N LEU A 196 11.24 -14.24 -10.51
CA LEU A 196 11.77 -15.32 -11.31
C LEU A 196 11.12 -15.37 -12.71
N THR A 197 9.79 -15.13 -12.81
CA THR A 197 9.11 -15.11 -14.11
C THR A 197 9.68 -14.04 -15.02
N VAL A 198 9.94 -12.83 -14.53
CA VAL A 198 10.54 -11.76 -15.35
C VAL A 198 11.94 -12.15 -15.83
N LEU A 199 12.74 -12.75 -14.97
CA LEU A 199 14.09 -13.22 -15.33
C LEU A 199 14.06 -14.33 -16.40
N LEU A 200 13.19 -15.33 -16.23
CA LEU A 200 13.05 -16.45 -17.19
C LEU A 200 12.53 -15.98 -18.55
N ALA A 201 11.65 -14.96 -18.58
CA ALA A 201 11.16 -14.39 -19.81
C ALA A 201 12.21 -13.55 -20.57
N PHE A 202 13.25 -13.05 -19.90
CA PHE A 202 14.16 -12.10 -20.51
C PHE A 202 15.02 -12.74 -21.62
N GLY A 203 15.45 -14.00 -21.43
CA GLY A 203 16.34 -14.68 -22.38
C GLY A 203 15.76 -14.76 -23.79
N HIS A 204 14.52 -15.23 -23.96
CA HIS A 204 13.91 -15.36 -25.29
C HIS A 204 13.64 -14.01 -25.95
N GLN A 205 13.44 -12.94 -25.18
CA GLN A 205 13.20 -11.60 -25.73
C GLN A 205 14.41 -11.09 -26.54
N ILE A 206 15.62 -11.32 -26.03
CA ILE A 206 16.84 -10.85 -26.69
C ILE A 206 17.34 -11.81 -27.78
N THR A 207 16.99 -13.09 -27.71
CA THR A 207 17.45 -14.10 -28.71
C THR A 207 16.49 -14.28 -29.86
N LEU A 208 15.18 -14.10 -29.63
CA LEU A 208 14.13 -14.35 -30.63
C LEU A 208 13.30 -13.11 -30.96
N GLY A 209 13.49 -12.00 -30.21
CA GLY A 209 12.80 -10.75 -30.47
C GLY A 209 13.29 -10.11 -31.76
N SER A 210 12.53 -10.24 -32.85
CA SER A 210 12.86 -9.69 -34.15
C SER A 210 13.16 -8.20 -34.16
N ASP A 211 12.59 -7.46 -33.24
CA ASP A 211 12.80 -6.02 -33.09
C ASP A 211 14.19 -5.66 -32.50
N PHE A 212 14.91 -6.64 -31.96
CA PHE A 212 16.22 -6.45 -31.33
C PHE A 212 17.35 -7.10 -32.13
N ILE A 213 17.04 -8.08 -32.97
CA ILE A 213 18.03 -8.76 -33.79
C ILE A 213 18.51 -7.82 -34.90
N GLY A 214 19.82 -7.55 -34.93
CA GLY A 214 20.42 -6.64 -35.92
C GLY A 214 20.24 -5.13 -35.61
N ASP A 215 19.58 -4.76 -34.53
CA ASP A 215 19.48 -3.38 -34.07
C ASP A 215 20.08 -3.17 -32.67
N PRO A 216 21.36 -2.81 -32.59
CA PRO A 216 22.01 -2.59 -31.31
C PRO A 216 21.35 -1.49 -30.46
N LEU A 217 20.76 -0.46 -31.07
CA LEU A 217 20.11 0.62 -30.35
C LEU A 217 18.84 0.16 -29.66
N ALA A 218 18.02 -0.63 -30.35
CA ALA A 218 16.82 -1.25 -29.77
C ALA A 218 17.18 -2.23 -28.65
N LEU A 219 18.23 -3.03 -28.83
CA LEU A 219 18.74 -3.94 -27.81
C LEU A 219 19.24 -3.19 -26.56
N TRP A 220 20.02 -2.14 -26.74
CA TRP A 220 20.49 -1.30 -25.63
C TRP A 220 19.35 -0.60 -24.89
N TRP A 221 18.34 -0.13 -25.61
CA TRP A 221 17.12 0.42 -25.00
C TRP A 221 16.43 -0.62 -24.11
N TRP A 222 16.23 -1.83 -24.63
CA TRP A 222 15.54 -2.91 -23.92
C TRP A 222 16.29 -3.39 -22.69
N CYS A 223 17.57 -3.67 -22.83
CA CYS A 223 18.45 -4.04 -21.72
C CYS A 223 18.56 -2.91 -20.68
N GLY A 224 18.61 -1.66 -21.13
CA GLY A 224 18.63 -0.49 -20.27
C GLY A 224 17.36 -0.37 -19.41
N LEU A 225 16.19 -0.57 -20.01
CA LEU A 225 14.92 -0.57 -19.26
C LEU A 225 14.88 -1.68 -18.20
N ALA A 226 15.30 -2.89 -18.56
CA ALA A 226 15.37 -4.00 -17.62
C ALA A 226 16.37 -3.73 -16.48
N ALA A 227 17.54 -3.18 -16.82
CA ALA A 227 18.56 -2.81 -15.84
C ALA A 227 18.09 -1.71 -14.88
N VAL A 228 17.40 -0.68 -15.39
CA VAL A 228 16.81 0.39 -14.55
C VAL A 228 15.73 -0.18 -13.62
N ALA A 229 14.83 -1.02 -14.13
CA ALA A 229 13.81 -1.67 -13.30
C ALA A 229 14.46 -2.54 -12.21
N ALA A 230 15.45 -3.37 -12.56
CA ALA A 230 16.20 -4.18 -11.61
C ALA A 230 16.92 -3.32 -10.56
N LEU A 231 17.55 -2.23 -10.98
CA LEU A 231 18.23 -1.28 -10.06
C LEU A 231 17.23 -0.66 -9.07
N ILE A 232 16.06 -0.22 -9.55
CA ILE A 232 15.01 0.33 -8.68
C ILE A 232 14.54 -0.72 -7.68
N VAL A 233 14.28 -1.96 -8.12
CA VAL A 233 13.85 -3.06 -7.24
C VAL A 233 14.91 -3.35 -6.17
N VAL A 234 16.16 -3.56 -6.59
CA VAL A 234 17.28 -3.90 -5.69
C VAL A 234 17.54 -2.77 -4.70
N THR A 235 17.66 -1.52 -5.17
CA THR A 235 17.93 -0.38 -4.28
C THR A 235 16.79 -0.10 -3.33
N SER A 236 15.53 -0.23 -3.78
CA SER A 236 14.37 -0.06 -2.91
C SER A 236 14.34 -1.09 -1.79
N ARG A 237 14.71 -2.34 -2.06
CA ARG A 237 14.70 -3.42 -1.05
C ARG A 237 15.94 -3.41 -0.17
N LEU A 238 17.14 -3.31 -0.75
CA LEU A 238 18.39 -3.35 0.01
C LEU A 238 18.59 -2.09 0.86
N ALA A 239 18.30 -0.91 0.30
CA ALA A 239 18.47 0.34 1.03
C ALA A 239 17.69 0.38 2.34
N VAL A 240 16.49 -0.20 2.36
CA VAL A 240 15.67 -0.29 3.57
C VAL A 240 16.34 -1.18 4.62
N ILE A 241 16.78 -2.38 4.21
CA ILE A 241 17.45 -3.33 5.13
C ILE A 241 18.73 -2.72 5.69
N VAL A 242 19.59 -2.18 4.82
CA VAL A 242 20.87 -1.59 5.23
C VAL A 242 20.65 -0.40 6.17
N LYS A 243 19.77 0.53 5.82
CA LYS A 243 19.46 1.69 6.67
C LYS A 243 18.90 1.26 8.03
N SER A 244 18.04 0.27 8.06
CA SER A 244 17.44 -0.22 9.31
C SER A 244 18.47 -0.93 10.18
N LEU A 245 19.38 -1.72 9.60
CA LEU A 245 20.48 -2.35 10.31
C LEU A 245 21.46 -1.33 10.90
N GLN A 246 21.78 -0.27 10.14
CA GLN A 246 22.67 0.81 10.60
C GLN A 246 22.05 1.61 11.75
N LYS A 247 20.75 1.87 11.71
CA LYS A 247 20.03 2.67 12.71
C LYS A 247 19.75 1.94 14.02
N ARG A 248 19.92 0.62 14.07
CA ARG A 248 19.87 -0.24 15.28
C ARG A 248 18.61 -0.02 16.12
N PHE A 249 17.43 -0.03 15.51
CA PHE A 249 16.17 0.06 16.24
C PHE A 249 15.93 -1.16 17.12
N TYR A 250 15.32 -0.93 18.28
CA TYR A 250 14.98 -1.98 19.25
C TYR A 250 13.68 -1.64 19.98
N VAL A 251 13.04 -2.65 20.55
CA VAL A 251 11.89 -2.51 21.44
C VAL A 251 12.35 -1.90 22.75
N ALA A 252 11.93 -0.69 23.06
CA ALA A 252 12.25 -0.03 24.31
C ALA A 252 11.29 -0.47 25.43
N SER A 253 9.99 -0.57 25.13
CA SER A 253 8.98 -1.03 26.09
C SER A 253 7.82 -1.71 25.38
N VAL A 254 7.12 -2.58 26.13
CA VAL A 254 5.84 -3.19 25.76
C VAL A 254 4.90 -2.95 26.94
N ILE A 255 3.83 -2.21 26.73
CA ILE A 255 2.84 -1.87 27.74
C ILE A 255 1.53 -2.55 27.34
N LYS A 256 0.92 -3.28 28.26
CA LYS A 256 -0.38 -3.92 28.05
C LYS A 256 -1.48 -2.89 28.31
N ASP A 257 -2.19 -2.45 27.25
CA ASP A 257 -3.26 -1.47 27.35
C ASP A 257 -4.61 -2.12 27.71
N SER A 258 -4.84 -3.36 27.18
CA SER A 258 -6.00 -4.20 27.52
C SER A 258 -5.63 -5.68 27.38
N GLU A 259 -6.63 -6.60 27.49
CA GLU A 259 -6.38 -8.04 27.34
C GLU A 259 -5.79 -8.37 25.96
N ASP A 260 -6.28 -7.74 24.91
CA ASP A 260 -5.92 -8.01 23.52
C ASP A 260 -5.14 -6.90 22.83
N ILE A 261 -4.83 -5.81 23.53
CA ILE A 261 -4.15 -4.66 22.94
C ILE A 261 -2.92 -4.28 23.79
N SER A 262 -1.80 -4.06 23.11
CA SER A 262 -0.59 -3.55 23.76
C SER A 262 0.07 -2.46 22.90
N SER A 263 0.71 -1.53 23.57
CA SER A 263 1.55 -0.50 22.96
C SER A 263 3.02 -0.88 23.02
N ILE A 264 3.69 -0.86 21.88
CA ILE A 264 5.11 -1.11 21.73
C ILE A 264 5.79 0.20 21.39
N THR A 265 6.80 0.56 22.17
CA THR A 265 7.65 1.71 21.87
C THR A 265 8.98 1.23 21.31
N LEU A 266 9.34 1.71 20.12
CA LEU A 266 10.65 1.49 19.51
C LEU A 266 11.56 2.68 19.76
N ASN A 267 12.83 2.41 20.04
CA ASN A 267 13.89 3.43 20.14
C ASN A 267 15.16 2.95 19.42
N GLY A 268 16.16 3.81 19.34
CA GLY A 268 17.46 3.52 18.76
C GLY A 268 18.19 4.79 18.32
N PRO A 269 19.51 4.73 18.13
CA PRO A 269 20.31 5.89 17.72
C PRO A 269 19.83 6.58 16.45
N GLY A 270 19.13 5.85 15.59
CA GLY A 270 18.57 6.38 14.33
C GLY A 270 17.20 7.03 14.45
N ILE A 271 16.54 7.02 15.62
CA ILE A 271 15.18 7.57 15.79
C ILE A 271 15.11 9.05 15.39
N GLY A 272 16.04 9.87 15.86
CA GLY A 272 16.08 11.30 15.55
C GLY A 272 16.25 11.66 14.06
N GLN A 273 16.67 10.69 13.24
CA GLN A 273 16.86 10.87 11.80
C GLN A 273 15.61 10.48 10.98
N LEU A 274 14.61 9.91 11.63
CA LEU A 274 13.35 9.57 10.96
C LEU A 274 12.49 10.82 10.79
N ARG A 275 12.09 11.09 9.55
CA ARG A 275 11.17 12.17 9.22
C ARG A 275 9.75 11.60 9.16
N ALA A 276 9.22 11.21 10.30
CA ALA A 276 7.89 10.65 10.39
C ALA A 276 6.86 11.72 10.79
N THR A 277 5.67 11.60 10.23
CA THR A 277 4.52 12.46 10.54
C THR A 277 3.45 11.63 11.24
N PRO A 278 2.75 12.17 12.25
CA PRO A 278 1.60 11.51 12.87
C PRO A 278 0.59 11.00 11.85
N GLY A 279 0.05 9.79 12.08
CA GLY A 279 -0.85 9.10 11.16
C GLY A 279 -0.16 8.22 10.10
N GLN A 280 1.16 8.32 9.94
CA GLN A 280 1.91 7.40 9.09
C GLN A 280 2.09 6.04 9.75
N TYR A 281 2.38 5.02 8.94
CA TYR A 281 2.68 3.67 9.40
C TYR A 281 4.10 3.23 9.03
N PHE A 282 4.55 2.18 9.68
CA PHE A 282 5.81 1.52 9.43
C PHE A 282 5.59 0.02 9.27
N LEU A 283 6.49 -0.62 8.52
CA LEU A 283 6.61 -2.06 8.50
C LEU A 283 7.63 -2.48 9.55
N LEU A 284 7.17 -3.21 10.54
CA LEU A 284 7.99 -3.73 11.64
C LEU A 284 8.33 -5.19 11.38
N ARG A 285 9.60 -5.51 11.43
CA ARG A 285 10.11 -6.87 11.34
C ARG A 285 10.98 -7.16 12.57
N PRO A 286 10.41 -7.73 13.63
CA PRO A 286 11.18 -8.11 14.80
C PRO A 286 12.18 -9.21 14.47
N LEU A 287 13.44 -9.05 14.87
CA LEU A 287 14.48 -10.06 14.68
C LEU A 287 14.39 -11.11 15.80
N ALA A 288 13.23 -11.77 15.86
CA ALA A 288 12.92 -12.83 16.81
C ALA A 288 12.52 -14.11 16.05
N LYS A 289 12.64 -15.26 16.72
CA LYS A 289 12.28 -16.56 16.14
C LYS A 289 10.83 -16.55 15.68
N GLY A 290 10.59 -16.95 14.43
CA GLY A 290 9.26 -16.98 13.81
C GLY A 290 8.78 -15.66 13.20
N LEU A 291 9.39 -14.49 13.52
CA LEU A 291 8.95 -13.17 13.06
C LEU A 291 9.92 -12.48 12.10
N TRP A 292 11.19 -12.96 12.00
CA TRP A 292 12.26 -12.26 11.29
C TRP A 292 12.05 -12.13 9.76
N TRP A 293 11.21 -12.95 9.17
CA TRP A 293 10.97 -13.00 7.73
C TRP A 293 9.74 -12.19 7.29
N GLN A 294 8.81 -11.89 8.20
CA GLN A 294 7.60 -11.12 7.92
C GLN A 294 7.73 -9.66 8.36
N ALA A 295 7.19 -8.76 7.55
CA ALA A 295 7.08 -7.35 7.86
C ALA A 295 5.60 -7.02 8.12
N HIS A 296 5.30 -6.51 9.31
CA HIS A 296 3.94 -6.20 9.75
C HIS A 296 3.69 -4.70 9.73
N PRO A 297 2.62 -4.21 9.06
CA PRO A 297 2.28 -2.81 9.03
C PRO A 297 1.62 -2.37 10.34
N PHE A 298 2.16 -1.32 10.97
CA PHE A 298 1.55 -0.70 12.14
C PHE A 298 1.61 0.82 12.05
N SER A 299 0.47 1.46 12.30
CA SER A 299 0.38 2.92 12.33
C SER A 299 0.87 3.47 13.65
N LEU A 300 1.46 4.67 13.60
CA LEU A 300 1.88 5.39 14.79
C LEU A 300 0.67 5.68 15.67
N SER A 301 0.79 5.41 16.97
CA SER A 301 -0.24 5.72 17.97
C SER A 301 0.10 6.95 18.82
N ALA A 302 1.25 7.57 18.56
CA ALA A 302 1.65 8.85 19.14
C ALA A 302 2.44 9.66 18.11
N ALA A 303 2.55 10.97 18.32
CA ALA A 303 3.44 11.80 17.53
C ALA A 303 4.88 11.30 17.68
N PRO A 304 5.65 11.17 16.59
CA PRO A 304 7.04 10.74 16.63
C PRO A 304 7.89 11.73 17.43
N THR A 305 8.68 11.24 18.36
CA THR A 305 9.58 12.05 19.17
C THR A 305 10.98 11.46 19.18
N THR A 306 11.95 12.18 19.73
CA THR A 306 13.29 11.65 19.99
C THR A 306 13.30 10.55 21.07
N ALA A 307 12.24 10.45 21.88
CA ALA A 307 12.08 9.40 22.88
C ALA A 307 11.63 8.05 22.26
N GLY A 308 11.08 8.07 21.04
CA GLY A 308 10.70 6.84 20.35
C GLY A 308 9.51 6.97 19.41
N LEU A 309 9.14 5.83 18.83
CA LEU A 309 7.94 5.63 18.02
C LEU A 309 7.03 4.65 18.75
N ARG A 310 5.78 5.04 18.99
CA ARG A 310 4.79 4.17 19.63
C ARG A 310 3.82 3.58 18.62
N PHE A 311 3.56 2.29 18.77
CA PHE A 311 2.63 1.50 17.95
C PHE A 311 1.67 0.75 18.88
N THR A 312 0.38 0.89 18.67
CA THR A 312 -0.65 0.17 19.43
C THR A 312 -1.19 -0.97 18.57
N ILE A 313 -1.03 -2.19 19.07
CA ILE A 313 -1.24 -3.43 18.31
C ILE A 313 -2.33 -4.26 19.00
N LYS A 314 -3.36 -4.65 18.23
CA LYS A 314 -4.40 -5.57 18.67
C LYS A 314 -4.03 -7.00 18.26
N ARG A 315 -4.28 -7.96 19.15
CA ARG A 315 -4.13 -9.40 18.88
C ARG A 315 -5.24 -9.85 17.92
N LEU A 316 -4.87 -10.13 16.67
CA LEU A 316 -5.81 -10.57 15.63
C LEU A 316 -5.48 -11.98 15.10
N GLY A 317 -4.26 -12.46 15.31
CA GLY A 317 -3.79 -13.74 14.82
C GLY A 317 -2.51 -14.18 15.54
N ASP A 318 -1.89 -15.26 15.05
CA ASP A 318 -0.71 -15.85 15.69
C ASP A 318 0.51 -14.93 15.63
N ASP A 319 0.70 -14.22 14.53
CA ASP A 319 1.82 -13.28 14.38
C ASP A 319 1.73 -12.12 15.36
N THR A 320 0.56 -11.47 15.42
CA THR A 320 0.35 -10.38 16.38
C THR A 320 0.45 -10.86 17.82
N ARG A 321 0.01 -12.09 18.11
CA ARG A 321 0.21 -12.73 19.43
C ARG A 321 1.70 -12.90 19.77
N GLN A 322 2.52 -13.30 18.79
CA GLN A 322 3.97 -13.41 18.97
C GLN A 322 4.63 -12.05 19.11
N ILE A 323 4.21 -11.05 18.32
CA ILE A 323 4.73 -9.67 18.42
C ILE A 323 4.47 -9.09 19.80
N LEU A 324 3.28 -9.31 20.38
CA LEU A 324 2.95 -8.82 21.73
C LEU A 324 3.74 -9.52 22.87
N ARG A 325 4.45 -10.60 22.57
CA ARG A 325 5.31 -11.32 23.52
C ARG A 325 6.80 -10.99 23.38
N ILE A 326 7.18 -10.12 22.44
CA ILE A 326 8.58 -9.72 22.27
C ILE A 326 9.07 -8.98 23.51
N ARG A 327 10.35 -9.19 23.83
CA ARG A 327 10.95 -8.57 25.03
C ARG A 327 11.57 -7.22 24.69
N PRO A 328 11.60 -6.28 25.64
CA PRO A 328 12.46 -5.10 25.52
C PRO A 328 13.89 -5.51 25.16
N GLY A 329 14.57 -4.71 24.34
CA GLY A 329 15.90 -5.03 23.78
C GLY A 329 15.85 -5.82 22.46
N THR A 330 14.70 -6.42 22.06
CA THR A 330 14.58 -7.11 20.78
C THR A 330 14.83 -6.14 19.62
N ARG A 331 15.76 -6.49 18.72
CA ARG A 331 16.06 -5.68 17.54
C ARG A 331 14.92 -5.77 16.52
N VAL A 332 14.65 -4.66 15.86
CA VAL A 332 13.59 -4.54 14.86
C VAL A 332 14.14 -3.90 13.60
N LEU A 333 13.92 -4.53 12.44
CA LEU A 333 14.07 -3.84 11.17
C LEU A 333 12.82 -2.99 10.95
N LEU A 334 13.04 -1.70 10.76
CA LEU A 334 11.99 -0.70 10.60
C LEU A 334 12.05 -0.12 9.19
N GLU A 335 10.96 -0.25 8.47
CA GLU A 335 10.79 0.24 7.11
C GLU A 335 9.69 1.31 7.09
N GLY A 336 9.97 2.46 6.55
CA GLY A 336 9.06 3.61 6.54
C GLY A 336 9.81 4.92 6.78
N PRO A 337 9.08 6.03 7.03
CA PRO A 337 7.63 6.14 7.18
C PRO A 337 6.87 6.01 5.86
N TYR A 338 5.69 5.40 5.92
CA TYR A 338 4.77 5.20 4.82
C TYR A 338 3.39 5.80 5.12
N GLY A 339 2.56 5.94 4.08
CA GLY A 339 1.21 6.44 4.20
C GLY A 339 1.11 7.95 4.02
N ALA A 340 -0.08 8.37 3.60
CA ALA A 340 -0.44 9.76 3.38
C ALA A 340 -1.63 10.20 4.28
N PHE A 341 -1.94 9.42 5.30
CA PHE A 341 -3.01 9.67 6.26
C PHE A 341 -2.50 10.59 7.38
N THR A 342 -2.28 11.88 7.04
CA THR A 342 -1.69 12.88 7.94
C THR A 342 -2.53 14.13 7.99
N ALA A 343 -2.47 14.87 9.11
CA ALA A 343 -3.19 16.12 9.31
C ALA A 343 -2.89 17.20 8.25
N ASP A 344 -1.73 17.14 7.60
CA ASP A 344 -1.33 18.07 6.53
C ASP A 344 -2.32 18.08 5.36
N ARG A 345 -3.06 16.99 5.13
CA ARG A 345 -4.12 16.92 4.10
C ARG A 345 -5.28 17.85 4.36
N ALA A 346 -5.52 18.22 5.60
CA ALA A 346 -6.55 19.19 5.95
C ALA A 346 -6.12 20.65 5.70
N ALA A 347 -4.84 20.88 5.36
CA ALA A 347 -4.31 22.24 5.07
C ALA A 347 -4.69 23.29 6.12
N GLY A 348 -4.71 22.91 7.40
CA GLY A 348 -5.10 23.78 8.51
C GLY A 348 -6.62 23.92 8.74
N MET A 349 -7.45 23.32 7.87
CA MET A 349 -8.92 23.35 8.04
C MET A 349 -9.38 22.50 9.23
N PRO A 350 -10.55 22.78 9.81
CA PRO A 350 -11.15 21.98 10.86
C PRO A 350 -11.27 20.50 10.49
N VAL A 351 -11.11 19.60 11.47
CA VAL A 351 -11.07 18.16 11.21
C VAL A 351 -12.13 17.39 12.00
N VAL A 352 -12.53 16.26 11.44
CA VAL A 352 -13.28 15.20 12.11
C VAL A 352 -12.44 13.93 12.09
N LEU A 353 -12.23 13.34 13.24
CA LEU A 353 -11.40 12.14 13.43
C LEU A 353 -12.29 10.98 13.85
N ILE A 354 -12.44 9.95 13.01
CA ILE A 354 -13.35 8.83 13.24
C ILE A 354 -12.55 7.55 13.38
N ALA A 355 -12.65 6.89 14.52
CA ALA A 355 -11.94 5.66 14.83
C ALA A 355 -12.89 4.50 15.12
N CYS A 356 -12.52 3.27 14.70
CA CYS A 356 -13.16 2.04 15.12
C CYS A 356 -12.12 1.02 15.60
N GLY A 357 -12.28 0.56 16.84
CA GLY A 357 -11.38 -0.41 17.46
C GLY A 357 -9.93 0.08 17.45
N VAL A 358 -8.99 -0.75 16.94
CA VAL A 358 -7.56 -0.40 16.84
C VAL A 358 -7.28 0.80 15.91
N GLY A 359 -8.24 1.21 15.09
CA GLY A 359 -8.16 2.44 14.30
C GLY A 359 -7.96 3.70 15.14
N ILE A 360 -8.10 3.58 16.45
CA ILE A 360 -7.78 4.66 17.40
C ILE A 360 -6.29 5.05 17.37
N ALA A 361 -5.39 4.13 17.01
CA ALA A 361 -3.95 4.37 17.02
C ALA A 361 -3.55 5.55 16.10
N PRO A 362 -3.76 5.51 14.75
CA PRO A 362 -3.42 6.66 13.90
C PRO A 362 -4.29 7.87 14.18
N ILE A 363 -5.55 7.71 14.60
CA ILE A 363 -6.43 8.83 14.94
C ILE A 363 -5.89 9.60 16.15
N ARG A 364 -5.45 8.90 17.21
CA ARG A 364 -4.83 9.55 18.37
C ARG A 364 -3.54 10.26 17.96
N SER A 365 -2.73 9.66 17.11
CA SER A 365 -1.50 10.28 16.61
C SER A 365 -1.78 11.55 15.80
N ILE A 366 -2.78 11.55 14.91
CA ILE A 366 -3.21 12.74 14.15
C ILE A 366 -3.78 13.81 15.08
N LEU A 367 -4.61 13.43 16.07
CA LEU A 367 -5.18 14.34 17.07
C LEU A 367 -4.08 15.11 17.80
N GLU A 368 -3.00 14.43 18.17
CA GLU A 368 -1.85 15.07 18.82
C GLU A 368 -1.19 16.13 17.92
N ASP A 369 -1.19 15.90 16.60
CA ASP A 369 -0.62 16.80 15.60
C ASP A 369 -1.53 17.98 15.20
N CYS A 370 -2.83 17.87 15.42
CA CYS A 370 -3.78 18.96 15.14
C CYS A 370 -3.40 20.23 15.86
N SER A 371 -3.53 21.38 15.20
CA SER A 371 -3.43 22.68 15.84
C SER A 371 -4.73 23.01 16.60
N PRO A 372 -4.71 23.86 17.65
CA PRO A 372 -5.92 24.27 18.35
C PRO A 372 -6.98 24.89 17.43
N GLY A 373 -6.57 25.63 16.39
CA GLY A 373 -7.48 26.23 15.40
C GLY A 373 -8.24 25.22 14.51
N GLN A 374 -7.83 23.95 14.50
CA GLN A 374 -8.54 22.90 13.75
C GLN A 374 -9.75 22.33 14.50
N CYS A 375 -9.95 22.67 15.79
CA CYS A 375 -11.10 22.31 16.61
C CYS A 375 -11.58 20.86 16.35
N PRO A 376 -10.78 19.83 16.67
CA PRO A 376 -11.05 18.45 16.26
C PRO A 376 -12.32 17.91 16.90
N ILE A 377 -13.18 17.30 16.07
CA ILE A 377 -14.31 16.49 16.55
C ILE A 377 -13.89 15.03 16.43
N VAL A 378 -13.82 14.33 17.55
CA VAL A 378 -13.38 12.93 17.61
C VAL A 378 -14.60 12.04 17.84
N ILE A 379 -14.78 11.02 16.98
CA ILE A 379 -15.84 10.02 17.11
C ILE A 379 -15.18 8.66 17.23
N VAL A 380 -15.35 8.00 18.36
CA VAL A 380 -14.77 6.69 18.65
C VAL A 380 -15.86 5.63 18.71
N ARG A 381 -15.72 4.57 17.92
CA ARG A 381 -16.60 3.41 17.93
C ARG A 381 -15.87 2.21 18.50
N VAL A 382 -16.36 1.66 19.63
CA VAL A 382 -15.83 0.47 20.29
C VAL A 382 -16.95 -0.54 20.56
N HIS A 383 -16.60 -1.81 20.68
CA HIS A 383 -17.57 -2.85 21.06
C HIS A 383 -17.90 -2.75 22.55
N ASP A 384 -16.87 -2.55 23.36
CA ASP A 384 -16.95 -2.34 24.81
C ASP A 384 -16.06 -1.17 25.19
N ASP A 385 -16.43 -0.47 26.28
CA ASP A 385 -15.68 0.67 26.80
C ASP A 385 -14.23 0.32 27.16
N VAL A 386 -13.94 -0.93 27.54
CA VAL A 386 -12.59 -1.44 27.82
C VAL A 386 -11.69 -1.44 26.56
N GLU A 387 -12.29 -1.54 25.36
CA GLU A 387 -11.56 -1.45 24.09
C GLU A 387 -11.14 -0.03 23.72
N PHE A 388 -11.62 0.99 24.45
CA PHE A 388 -11.22 2.37 24.23
C PHE A 388 -9.85 2.64 24.89
N VAL A 389 -8.80 2.12 24.29
CA VAL A 389 -7.42 2.36 24.72
C VAL A 389 -7.03 3.84 24.54
N HIS A 390 -6.08 4.32 25.35
CA HIS A 390 -5.62 5.72 25.38
C HIS A 390 -6.74 6.75 25.64
N ARG A 391 -7.79 6.34 26.34
CA ARG A 391 -8.96 7.19 26.58
C ARG A 391 -8.58 8.51 27.23
N GLU A 392 -7.85 8.47 28.34
CA GLU A 392 -7.44 9.66 29.07
C GLU A 392 -6.58 10.60 28.21
N GLU A 393 -5.62 10.04 27.48
CA GLU A 393 -4.78 10.81 26.55
C GLU A 393 -5.61 11.52 25.47
N ILE A 394 -6.65 10.85 24.94
CA ILE A 394 -7.51 11.41 23.89
C ILE A 394 -8.42 12.49 24.48
N GLU A 395 -9.00 12.27 25.66
CA GLU A 395 -9.83 13.26 26.35
C GLU A 395 -9.01 14.53 26.63
N ASP A 396 -7.78 14.41 27.12
CA ASP A 396 -6.87 15.52 27.37
C ASP A 396 -6.47 16.26 26.07
N LEU A 397 -6.13 15.53 25.03
CA LEU A 397 -5.78 16.11 23.73
C LEU A 397 -6.97 16.87 23.12
N VAL A 398 -8.18 16.30 23.17
CA VAL A 398 -9.40 16.94 22.66
C VAL A 398 -9.67 18.22 23.43
N LYS A 399 -9.58 18.20 24.78
CA LYS A 399 -9.73 19.36 25.65
C LYS A 399 -8.70 20.45 25.32
N ALA A 400 -7.42 20.08 25.22
CA ALA A 400 -6.33 21.02 24.93
C ALA A 400 -6.46 21.68 23.55
N LYS A 401 -7.19 21.05 22.59
CA LYS A 401 -7.43 21.58 21.25
C LYS A 401 -8.77 22.27 21.09
N GLY A 402 -9.58 22.42 22.18
CA GLY A 402 -10.93 22.99 22.11
C GLY A 402 -11.90 22.17 21.25
N GLY A 403 -11.72 20.87 21.22
CA GLY A 403 -12.52 19.94 20.43
C GLY A 403 -13.67 19.29 21.21
N SER A 404 -14.31 18.29 20.60
CA SER A 404 -15.34 17.46 21.22
C SER A 404 -15.10 15.98 20.98
N LEU A 405 -15.55 15.13 21.91
CA LEU A 405 -15.44 13.69 21.85
C LEU A 405 -16.83 13.04 21.90
N HIS A 406 -17.13 12.18 20.94
CA HIS A 406 -18.33 11.35 20.88
C HIS A 406 -17.93 9.88 20.97
N LEU A 407 -18.36 9.18 22.03
CA LEU A 407 -18.13 7.75 22.22
C LEU A 407 -19.38 6.97 21.84
N LEU A 408 -19.21 6.02 20.92
CA LEU A 408 -20.24 5.06 20.48
C LEU A 408 -19.83 3.67 20.95
N SER A 409 -20.38 3.23 22.07
CA SER A 409 -20.10 1.93 22.68
C SER A 409 -21.31 0.99 22.54
N GLY A 410 -21.05 -0.27 22.31
CA GLY A 410 -22.07 -1.32 22.23
C GLY A 410 -21.85 -2.35 21.13
N PRO A 411 -22.58 -3.47 21.11
CA PRO A 411 -22.44 -4.51 20.09
C PRO A 411 -22.92 -4.01 18.72
N ARG A 412 -22.38 -4.63 17.65
CA ARG A 412 -22.67 -4.23 16.26
C ARG A 412 -24.17 -4.27 15.92
N ALA A 413 -24.89 -5.24 16.48
CA ALA A 413 -26.33 -5.41 16.26
C ALA A 413 -27.15 -4.20 16.77
N SER A 414 -26.68 -3.52 17.83
CA SER A 414 -27.35 -2.34 18.38
C SER A 414 -27.33 -1.13 17.43
N PHE A 415 -26.44 -1.12 16.44
CA PHE A 415 -26.31 -0.07 15.43
C PHE A 415 -26.93 -0.45 14.09
N ALA A 416 -27.45 -1.66 13.93
CA ALA A 416 -28.08 -2.11 12.69
C ALA A 416 -29.42 -1.37 12.42
N THR A 417 -30.17 -1.08 13.49
CA THR A 417 -31.45 -0.37 13.43
C THR A 417 -31.33 1.14 13.50
N ALA A 418 -30.26 1.65 14.11
CA ALA A 418 -29.99 3.09 14.24
C ALA A 418 -28.59 3.37 13.71
N ASN A 419 -28.46 3.59 12.39
CA ASN A 419 -27.16 3.94 11.80
C ASN A 419 -26.58 5.21 12.44
N PRO A 420 -25.57 5.12 13.33
CA PRO A 420 -25.03 6.29 14.01
C PRO A 420 -24.37 7.25 13.05
N PHE A 421 -23.91 6.76 11.90
CA PHE A 421 -23.29 7.53 10.84
C PHE A 421 -24.28 8.03 9.78
N GLY A 422 -25.59 8.00 10.08
CA GLY A 422 -26.60 8.64 9.24
C GLY A 422 -26.40 10.17 9.17
N SER A 423 -26.77 10.78 8.05
CA SER A 423 -26.56 12.23 7.82
C SER A 423 -27.14 13.12 8.91
N LYS A 424 -28.28 12.75 9.49
CA LYS A 424 -28.95 13.49 10.56
C LYS A 424 -28.07 13.54 11.83
N ASN A 425 -27.53 12.39 12.25
CA ASN A 425 -26.67 12.30 13.43
C ASN A 425 -25.33 13.03 13.19
N LEU A 426 -24.73 12.82 12.01
CA LEU A 426 -23.48 13.49 11.67
C LEU A 426 -23.62 15.01 11.62
N LYS A 427 -24.72 15.55 11.09
CA LYS A 427 -24.98 17.00 11.12
C LYS A 427 -25.20 17.52 12.54
N ALA A 428 -25.79 16.73 13.42
CA ALA A 428 -25.98 17.10 14.83
C ALA A 428 -24.65 17.17 15.58
N TRP A 429 -23.72 16.26 15.33
CA TRP A 429 -22.41 16.22 15.97
C TRP A 429 -21.38 17.15 15.31
N ILE A 430 -21.57 17.43 14.02
CA ILE A 430 -20.64 18.19 13.19
C ILE A 430 -21.44 19.29 12.45
N PRO A 431 -21.75 20.39 13.12
CA PRO A 431 -22.61 21.45 12.54
C PRO A 431 -22.01 22.07 11.27
N ASP A 432 -20.69 22.16 11.17
CA ASP A 432 -19.92 22.75 10.08
C ASP A 432 -19.28 21.69 9.14
N ILE A 433 -19.93 20.53 9.00
CA ILE A 433 -19.42 19.33 8.29
C ILE A 433 -18.90 19.61 6.87
N GLU A 434 -19.50 20.55 6.16
CA GLU A 434 -19.13 20.91 4.78
C GLU A 434 -17.74 21.57 4.67
N ARG A 435 -17.28 22.18 5.79
CA ARG A 435 -16.00 22.89 5.87
C ARG A 435 -14.87 22.05 6.47
N ARG A 436 -15.17 20.81 6.92
CA ARG A 436 -14.21 19.96 7.61
C ARG A 436 -13.58 18.92 6.69
N HIS A 437 -12.39 18.48 7.07
CA HIS A 437 -11.80 17.26 6.57
C HIS A 437 -12.04 16.10 7.54
N ALA A 438 -12.45 14.93 7.03
CA ALA A 438 -12.66 13.74 7.83
C ALA A 438 -11.49 12.77 7.64
N PHE A 439 -10.97 12.26 8.75
CA PHE A 439 -9.99 11.18 8.80
C PHE A 439 -10.67 9.98 9.45
N VAL A 440 -10.81 8.89 8.68
CA VAL A 440 -11.55 7.71 9.10
C VAL A 440 -10.63 6.51 9.12
N CYS A 441 -10.54 5.84 10.27
CA CYS A 441 -9.72 4.65 10.42
C CYS A 441 -10.50 3.50 11.08
N GLY A 442 -10.50 2.35 10.39
CA GLY A 442 -11.20 1.15 10.85
C GLY A 442 -11.45 0.14 9.74
N PRO A 443 -12.31 -0.88 9.99
CA PRO A 443 -12.61 -1.92 9.01
C PRO A 443 -13.39 -1.37 7.80
N ALA A 444 -13.24 -2.01 6.63
CA ALA A 444 -13.85 -1.59 5.37
C ALA A 444 -15.38 -1.36 5.46
N THR A 445 -16.08 -2.16 6.26
CA THR A 445 -17.54 -2.01 6.46
C THR A 445 -17.92 -0.70 7.15
N LEU A 446 -17.10 -0.24 8.11
CA LEU A 446 -17.29 1.06 8.76
C LEU A 446 -17.01 2.19 7.78
N GLU A 447 -15.92 2.09 7.04
CA GLU A 447 -15.55 3.08 6.03
C GLU A 447 -16.70 3.38 5.08
N LEU A 448 -17.31 2.33 4.49
CA LEU A 448 -18.44 2.47 3.59
C LEU A 448 -19.63 3.19 4.23
N ALA A 449 -19.97 2.84 5.48
CA ALA A 449 -21.07 3.46 6.20
C ALA A 449 -20.80 4.93 6.51
N VAL A 450 -19.61 5.23 7.01
CA VAL A 450 -19.17 6.60 7.35
C VAL A 450 -19.08 7.48 6.11
N CYS A 451 -18.46 6.99 5.03
CA CYS A 451 -18.38 7.72 3.76
C CYS A 451 -19.74 8.10 3.22
N LYS A 452 -20.67 7.12 3.18
CA LYS A 452 -22.03 7.36 2.71
C LYS A 452 -22.71 8.44 3.56
N GLY A 453 -22.55 8.36 4.88
CA GLY A 453 -23.12 9.31 5.81
C GLY A 453 -22.54 10.73 5.68
N LEU A 454 -21.20 10.86 5.65
CA LEU A 454 -20.50 12.14 5.50
C LEU A 454 -20.88 12.84 4.18
N ARG A 455 -20.93 12.09 3.09
CA ARG A 455 -21.36 12.64 1.77
C ARG A 455 -22.82 13.06 1.78
N ALA A 456 -23.71 12.25 2.35
CA ALA A 456 -25.12 12.60 2.49
C ALA A 456 -25.34 13.80 3.42
N ALA A 457 -24.40 14.05 4.33
CA ALA A 457 -24.39 15.23 5.21
C ALA A 457 -23.79 16.49 4.56
N GLY A 458 -23.23 16.39 3.32
CA GLY A 458 -22.71 17.53 2.55
C GLY A 458 -21.18 17.62 2.46
N MET A 459 -20.43 16.68 3.03
CA MET A 459 -18.96 16.70 2.94
C MET A 459 -18.49 16.32 1.52
N LYS A 460 -17.52 17.06 0.97
CA LYS A 460 -16.91 16.77 -0.33
C LYS A 460 -16.10 15.48 -0.27
N ARG A 461 -16.13 14.68 -1.35
CA ARG A 461 -15.35 13.43 -1.45
C ARG A 461 -13.85 13.64 -1.24
N SER A 462 -13.31 14.74 -1.75
CA SER A 462 -11.88 15.10 -1.60
C SER A 462 -11.47 15.44 -0.17
N HIS A 463 -12.44 15.71 0.72
CA HIS A 463 -12.20 16.00 2.12
C HIS A 463 -12.25 14.76 3.02
N VAL A 464 -12.55 13.58 2.48
CA VAL A 464 -12.63 12.35 3.25
C VAL A 464 -11.39 11.50 2.98
N HIS A 465 -10.63 11.22 4.03
CA HIS A 465 -9.38 10.47 4.02
C HIS A 465 -9.55 9.17 4.81
N PHE A 466 -9.02 8.07 4.27
CA PHE A 466 -9.16 6.75 4.87
C PHE A 466 -7.82 6.09 5.11
N GLU A 467 -7.77 5.30 6.19
CA GLU A 467 -6.75 4.28 6.42
C GLU A 467 -7.48 2.98 6.77
N ARG A 468 -7.30 1.95 5.96
CA ARG A 468 -7.92 0.65 6.19
C ARG A 468 -6.98 -0.25 6.97
N PHE A 469 -7.54 -0.96 7.94
CA PHE A 469 -6.93 -2.16 8.48
C PHE A 469 -7.71 -3.36 7.91
N ASP A 470 -7.22 -3.91 6.80
CA ASP A 470 -7.71 -5.19 6.31
C ASP A 470 -7.14 -6.27 7.23
N VAL A 471 -8.05 -6.95 7.93
CA VAL A 471 -7.79 -8.10 8.79
C VAL A 471 -7.88 -9.37 7.96
#